data_403b2ed247139b37657c6375f286d245
#
_entry.id   403b2ed247139b37657c6375f286d245
#
_cell.length_a   1.000
_cell.length_b   1.000
_cell.length_c   1.000
_cell.angle_alpha   90.00
_cell.angle_beta   90.00
_cell.angle_gamma   90.00
#
_symmetry.space_group_name_H-M   'P 1'
#
loop_
_entity.id
_entity.type
_entity.pdbx_description
1 polymer ?
#
loop_
_entity_poly.entity_id
_entity_poly.type
_entity_poly.pdbx_seq_one_letter_code
_entity_poly.pdbx_strand_id
1 'polypeptide(L)'
;PNTHVVATGSASPALMKGSRESGAGRWTIIQVPTLSFYEYCELLSLERPNIAPDLKVTTLLHKSQIERTQIMMQLSKVQNHFIRYLQIGGFPELALADNDLMAQQIMREDVVDKVLKRDLPSLYNIRNATELERIFLYLCNVSSEIISIEGITKELNGVSRITVENYIQ
;
A
#
# COMPACT_ATOMS: atom_id res chain seq x y z
N PRO A 1 30.95 24.70 10.19
CA PRO A 1 30.37 23.49 10.71
C PRO A 1 29.48 22.85 9.64
N ASN A 2 29.74 21.58 9.31
CA ASN A 2 28.89 20.83 8.41
C ASN A 2 27.67 20.34 9.22
N THR A 3 26.52 20.97 9.00
CA THR A 3 25.28 20.54 9.61
C THR A 3 24.47 19.74 8.61
N HIS A 4 24.13 18.50 8.98
CA HIS A 4 23.22 17.66 8.21
C HIS A 4 21.83 17.77 8.84
N VAL A 5 20.83 18.08 8.01
CA VAL A 5 19.43 18.18 8.42
C VAL A 5 18.65 17.04 7.75
N VAL A 6 17.94 16.27 8.53
CA VAL A 6 17.03 15.22 8.06
C VAL A 6 15.62 15.61 8.43
N ALA A 7 14.74 15.67 7.43
CA ALA A 7 13.30 15.88 7.63
C ALA A 7 12.55 14.62 7.19
N THR A 8 11.63 14.14 8.02
CA THR A 8 10.80 12.97 7.74
C THR A 8 9.32 13.35 7.80
N GLY A 9 8.49 12.67 7.04
CA GLY A 9 7.04 12.86 7.07
C GLY A 9 6.30 11.83 6.24
N SER A 10 5.11 11.45 6.69
CA SER A 10 4.20 10.56 5.98
C SER A 10 3.51 11.25 4.80
N ALA A 11 3.34 12.58 4.86
CA ALA A 11 2.72 13.39 3.80
C ALA A 11 3.75 13.78 2.71
N SER A 12 4.33 12.79 2.05
CA SER A 12 5.31 12.93 0.96
C SER A 12 4.96 14.01 -0.07
N PRO A 13 3.70 14.13 -0.56
CA PRO A 13 3.32 15.18 -1.53
C PRO A 13 3.47 16.60 -1.00
N ALA A 14 3.22 16.84 0.29
CA ALA A 14 3.38 18.17 0.89
C ALA A 14 4.86 18.57 1.00
N LEU A 15 5.71 17.62 1.41
CA LEU A 15 7.16 17.82 1.46
C LEU A 15 7.72 18.07 0.05
N MET A 16 7.22 17.36 -0.96
CA MET A 16 7.65 17.53 -2.35
C MET A 16 7.22 18.88 -2.94
N LYS A 17 6.03 19.40 -2.64
CA LYS A 17 5.58 20.72 -3.09
C LYS A 17 6.49 21.82 -2.52
N GLY A 18 6.75 21.80 -1.22
CA GLY A 18 7.64 22.78 -0.59
C GLY A 18 9.10 22.70 -1.05
N SER A 19 9.61 21.52 -1.41
CA SER A 19 10.99 21.35 -1.86
C SER A 19 11.23 21.85 -3.28
N ARG A 20 10.22 21.85 -4.15
CA ARG A 20 10.35 22.32 -5.55
C ARG A 20 10.48 23.84 -5.67
N GLU A 21 9.90 24.60 -4.74
CA GLU A 21 9.89 26.07 -4.80
C GLU A 21 11.15 26.72 -4.19
N SER A 22 11.82 26.10 -3.21
CA SER A 22 12.91 26.77 -2.47
C SER A 22 14.21 25.98 -2.34
N GLY A 23 14.30 24.75 -2.85
CA GLY A 23 15.41 23.85 -2.50
C GLY A 23 16.03 23.05 -3.65
N ALA A 24 15.85 23.45 -4.92
CA ALA A 24 16.38 22.72 -6.06
C ALA A 24 17.91 22.43 -5.89
N GLY A 25 18.27 21.14 -5.84
CA GLY A 25 19.65 20.68 -5.70
C GLY A 25 20.22 20.65 -4.27
N ARG A 26 19.43 20.99 -3.24
CA ARG A 26 19.89 21.01 -1.84
C ARG A 26 19.32 19.86 -0.99
N TRP A 27 18.36 19.12 -1.51
CA TRP A 27 17.71 18.02 -0.82
C TRP A 27 17.90 16.71 -1.58
N THR A 28 18.26 15.67 -0.86
CA THR A 28 18.18 14.29 -1.36
C THR A 28 16.92 13.68 -0.79
N ILE A 29 16.01 13.27 -1.68
CA ILE A 29 14.75 12.62 -1.28
C ILE A 29 14.99 11.12 -1.24
N ILE A 30 14.76 10.53 -0.08
CA ILE A 30 14.77 9.08 0.13
C ILE A 30 13.33 8.64 0.38
N GLN A 31 12.79 7.82 -0.51
CA GLN A 31 11.47 7.21 -0.31
C GLN A 31 11.64 5.92 0.51
N VAL A 32 10.87 5.83 1.58
CA VAL A 32 10.80 4.61 2.41
C VAL A 32 9.39 4.02 2.18
N PRO A 33 9.23 3.07 1.23
CA PRO A 33 7.96 2.41 1.00
C PRO A 33 7.63 1.46 2.15
N THR A 34 6.41 0.94 2.16
CA THR A 34 6.05 -0.20 3.01
C THR A 34 6.87 -1.43 2.62
N LEU A 35 7.03 -2.36 3.54
CA LEU A 35 7.77 -3.61 3.30
C LEU A 35 7.20 -4.36 2.09
N SER A 36 8.05 -4.83 1.21
CA SER A 36 7.73 -5.90 0.28
C SER A 36 7.51 -7.20 1.07
N PHE A 37 6.86 -8.20 0.45
CA PHE A 37 6.72 -9.51 1.10
C PHE A 37 8.07 -10.17 1.42
N TYR A 38 9.09 -9.89 0.61
CA TYR A 38 10.44 -10.34 0.86
C TYR A 38 11.01 -9.75 2.16
N GLU A 39 10.94 -8.44 2.33
CA GLU A 39 11.39 -7.73 3.53
C GLU A 39 10.55 -8.11 4.76
N TYR A 40 9.25 -8.36 4.57
CA TYR A 40 8.37 -8.92 5.61
C TYR A 40 8.87 -10.28 6.09
N CYS A 41 9.26 -11.18 5.17
CA CYS A 41 9.82 -12.47 5.53
C CYS A 41 11.17 -12.33 6.27
N GLU A 42 12.01 -11.37 5.86
CA GLU A 42 13.27 -11.09 6.56
C GLU A 42 13.03 -10.57 7.98
N LEU A 43 12.12 -9.61 8.14
CA LEU A 43 11.77 -9.03 9.44
C LEU A 43 11.30 -10.11 10.43
N LEU A 44 10.51 -11.08 9.96
CA LEU A 44 10.01 -12.19 10.76
C LEU A 44 10.98 -13.40 10.83
N SER A 45 12.16 -13.29 10.25
CA SER A 45 13.15 -14.37 10.19
C SER A 45 12.61 -15.68 9.60
N LEU A 46 11.71 -15.60 8.62
CA LEU A 46 11.13 -16.76 7.95
C LEU A 46 12.13 -17.41 7.00
N GLU A 47 12.06 -18.74 6.90
CA GLU A 47 12.85 -19.49 5.90
C GLU A 47 12.44 -19.07 4.49
N ARG A 48 13.41 -18.63 3.69
CA ARG A 48 13.16 -18.21 2.30
C ARG A 48 12.90 -19.45 1.43
N PRO A 49 11.89 -19.39 0.53
CA PRO A 49 11.74 -20.41 -0.48
C PRO A 49 12.98 -20.50 -1.35
N ASN A 50 13.49 -21.70 -1.57
CA ASN A 50 14.62 -21.92 -2.48
C ASN A 50 14.13 -21.89 -3.94
N ILE A 51 13.93 -20.70 -4.45
CA ILE A 51 13.43 -20.42 -5.81
C ILE A 51 14.37 -19.41 -6.45
N ALA A 52 14.65 -19.61 -7.74
CA ALA A 52 15.47 -18.67 -8.51
C ALA A 52 14.86 -17.26 -8.47
N PRO A 53 15.64 -16.20 -8.11
CA PRO A 53 15.12 -14.85 -7.90
C PRO A 53 14.60 -14.20 -9.19
N ASP A 54 15.01 -14.68 -10.34
CA ASP A 54 14.62 -14.21 -11.68
C ASP A 54 13.45 -15.02 -12.28
N LEU A 55 12.86 -15.95 -11.51
CA LEU A 55 11.76 -16.77 -11.98
C LEU A 55 10.52 -15.91 -12.29
N LYS A 56 10.15 -15.87 -13.57
CA LYS A 56 8.95 -15.19 -14.03
C LYS A 56 7.78 -16.17 -14.14
N VAL A 57 6.57 -15.69 -13.92
CA VAL A 57 5.34 -16.51 -14.10
C VAL A 57 5.26 -17.09 -15.49
N THR A 58 5.67 -16.32 -16.51
CA THR A 58 5.71 -16.78 -17.91
C THR A 58 6.65 -17.97 -18.12
N THR A 59 7.81 -17.97 -17.45
CA THR A 59 8.76 -19.09 -17.57
C THR A 59 8.30 -20.32 -16.79
N LEU A 60 7.47 -20.14 -15.75
CA LEU A 60 6.90 -21.25 -15.00
C LEU A 60 6.03 -22.17 -15.86
N LEU A 61 5.32 -21.60 -16.83
CA LEU A 61 4.47 -22.37 -17.76
C LEU A 61 5.27 -23.33 -18.62
N HIS A 62 6.52 -23.02 -18.92
CA HIS A 62 7.42 -23.85 -19.76
C HIS A 62 8.23 -24.89 -18.96
N LYS A 63 8.13 -24.89 -17.64
CA LYS A 63 8.82 -25.85 -16.78
C LYS A 63 8.11 -27.23 -16.79
N SER A 64 8.90 -28.27 -16.54
CA SER A 64 8.36 -29.61 -16.37
C SER A 64 7.41 -29.72 -15.17
N GLN A 65 6.55 -30.72 -15.18
CA GLN A 65 5.62 -31.01 -14.07
C GLN A 65 6.37 -31.15 -12.74
N ILE A 66 7.51 -31.83 -12.74
CA ILE A 66 8.33 -32.08 -11.53
C ILE A 66 8.85 -30.73 -10.98
N GLU A 67 9.45 -29.89 -11.83
CA GLU A 67 9.95 -28.58 -11.41
C GLU A 67 8.84 -27.69 -10.86
N ARG A 68 7.67 -27.65 -11.51
CA ARG A 68 6.52 -26.90 -11.02
C ARG A 68 6.08 -27.37 -9.64
N THR A 69 6.01 -28.68 -9.43
CA THR A 69 5.65 -29.28 -8.13
C THR A 69 6.67 -28.89 -7.05
N GLN A 70 7.97 -28.93 -7.35
CA GLN A 70 9.00 -28.52 -6.41
C GLN A 70 8.88 -27.03 -6.03
N ILE A 71 8.64 -26.15 -7.00
CA ILE A 71 8.42 -24.71 -6.77
C ILE A 71 7.19 -24.51 -5.88
N MET A 72 6.07 -25.17 -6.19
CA MET A 72 4.85 -25.09 -5.39
C MET A 72 5.05 -25.55 -3.95
N MET A 73 5.82 -26.60 -3.73
CA MET A 73 6.19 -27.07 -2.38
C MET A 73 7.02 -26.03 -1.62
N GLN A 74 7.91 -25.32 -2.28
CA GLN A 74 8.67 -24.24 -1.64
C GLN A 74 7.77 -23.05 -1.29
N LEU A 75 6.88 -22.64 -2.21
CA LEU A 75 5.93 -21.53 -2.01
C LEU A 75 4.92 -21.84 -0.90
N SER A 76 4.48 -23.11 -0.76
CA SER A 76 3.52 -23.48 0.29
C SER A 76 4.04 -23.23 1.70
N LYS A 77 5.35 -23.23 1.92
CA LYS A 77 5.96 -22.92 3.23
C LYS A 77 5.66 -21.50 3.71
N VAL A 78 5.53 -20.56 2.78
CA VAL A 78 5.30 -19.12 3.08
C VAL A 78 3.88 -18.65 2.75
N GLN A 79 3.01 -19.54 2.27
CA GLN A 79 1.66 -19.18 1.81
C GLN A 79 0.82 -18.51 2.90
N ASN A 80 0.79 -19.06 4.12
CA ASN A 80 0.04 -18.49 5.22
C ASN A 80 0.57 -17.10 5.61
N HIS A 81 1.89 -16.93 5.58
CA HIS A 81 2.52 -15.62 5.81
C HIS A 81 2.20 -14.62 4.71
N PHE A 82 2.10 -15.06 3.45
CA PHE A 82 1.68 -14.22 2.35
C PHE A 82 0.23 -13.76 2.50
N ILE A 83 -0.68 -14.67 2.88
CA ILE A 83 -2.08 -14.33 3.16
C ILE A 83 -2.15 -13.30 4.29
N ARG A 84 -1.42 -13.52 5.39
CA ARG A 84 -1.34 -12.57 6.50
C ARG A 84 -0.79 -11.22 6.04
N TYR A 85 0.30 -11.21 5.27
CA TYR A 85 0.86 -9.98 4.69
C TYR A 85 -0.17 -9.19 3.87
N LEU A 86 -1.00 -9.87 3.06
CA LEU A 86 -2.08 -9.21 2.31
C LEU A 86 -3.17 -8.62 3.22
N GLN A 87 -3.43 -9.25 4.37
CA GLN A 87 -4.46 -8.81 5.32
C GLN A 87 -4.04 -7.63 6.20
N ILE A 88 -2.76 -7.57 6.57
CA ILE A 88 -2.26 -6.53 7.49
C ILE A 88 -1.38 -5.49 6.81
N GLY A 89 -1.00 -5.69 5.54
CA GLY A 89 -0.13 -4.79 4.79
C GLY A 89 1.34 -4.90 5.16
N GLY A 90 2.14 -4.03 4.54
CA GLY A 90 3.60 -4.03 4.64
C GLY A 90 4.17 -3.05 5.66
N PHE A 91 3.44 -2.70 6.71
CA PHE A 91 3.99 -1.86 7.78
C PHE A 91 4.71 -2.72 8.82
N PRO A 92 5.98 -2.40 9.19
CA PRO A 92 6.76 -3.18 10.17
C PRO A 92 6.04 -3.40 11.49
N GLU A 93 5.37 -2.36 12.01
CA GLU A 93 4.61 -2.40 13.25
C GLU A 93 3.49 -3.44 13.21
N LEU A 94 2.78 -3.53 12.08
CA LEU A 94 1.70 -4.48 11.89
C LEU A 94 2.23 -5.90 11.70
N ALA A 95 3.36 -6.06 11.01
CA ALA A 95 4.02 -7.35 10.86
C ALA A 95 4.43 -7.96 12.20
N LEU A 96 4.85 -7.12 13.16
CA LEU A 96 5.29 -7.50 14.50
C LEU A 96 4.16 -7.53 15.54
N ALA A 97 2.92 -7.19 15.16
CA ALA A 97 1.80 -7.23 16.08
C ALA A 97 1.49 -8.65 16.57
N ASP A 98 1.11 -8.79 17.84
CA ASP A 98 0.87 -10.08 18.51
C ASP A 98 -0.30 -10.86 17.87
N ASN A 99 -1.28 -10.16 17.33
CA ASN A 99 -2.43 -10.79 16.67
C ASN A 99 -2.95 -9.93 15.51
N ASP A 100 -3.62 -10.59 14.57
CA ASP A 100 -4.09 -9.97 13.33
C ASP A 100 -5.23 -8.97 13.55
N LEU A 101 -6.07 -9.17 14.56
CA LEU A 101 -7.16 -8.24 14.88
C LEU A 101 -6.60 -6.90 15.33
N MET A 102 -5.59 -6.91 16.20
CA MET A 102 -4.89 -5.71 16.64
C MET A 102 -4.18 -5.03 15.48
N ALA A 103 -3.52 -5.80 14.60
CA ALA A 103 -2.86 -5.26 13.41
C ALA A 103 -3.86 -4.57 12.48
N GLN A 104 -5.03 -5.17 12.23
CA GLN A 104 -6.09 -4.59 11.41
C GLN A 104 -6.67 -3.31 12.03
N GLN A 105 -6.84 -3.28 13.36
CA GLN A 105 -7.31 -2.09 14.07
C GLN A 105 -6.31 -0.95 13.93
N ILE A 106 -5.03 -1.19 14.16
CA ILE A 106 -3.96 -0.19 13.98
C ILE A 106 -3.94 0.29 12.52
N MET A 107 -4.01 -0.64 11.53
CA MET A 107 -4.07 -0.29 10.12
C MET A 107 -5.22 0.69 9.85
N ARG A 108 -6.40 0.40 10.36
CA ARG A 108 -7.57 1.25 10.16
C ARG A 108 -7.39 2.61 10.82
N GLU A 109 -7.07 2.65 12.10
CA GLU A 109 -7.07 3.88 12.90
C GLU A 109 -5.85 4.76 12.59
N ASP A 110 -4.67 4.15 12.52
CA ASP A 110 -3.40 4.88 12.39
C ASP A 110 -2.97 5.14 10.95
N VAL A 111 -3.43 4.34 10.00
CA VAL A 111 -3.07 4.53 8.58
C VAL A 111 -4.26 5.07 7.80
N VAL A 112 -5.33 4.27 7.66
CA VAL A 112 -6.46 4.60 6.76
C VAL A 112 -7.18 5.86 7.23
N ASP A 113 -7.62 5.90 8.48
CA ASP A 113 -8.39 7.02 9.02
C ASP A 113 -7.56 8.32 9.06
N LYS A 114 -6.29 8.26 9.41
CA LYS A 114 -5.41 9.43 9.38
C LYS A 114 -5.24 9.97 7.96
N VAL A 115 -5.01 9.09 6.99
CA VAL A 115 -4.88 9.51 5.57
C VAL A 115 -6.17 10.11 5.05
N LEU A 116 -7.31 9.43 5.22
CA LEU A 116 -8.59 9.86 4.65
C LEU A 116 -9.20 11.08 5.37
N LYS A 117 -9.06 11.17 6.69
CA LYS A 117 -9.74 12.21 7.50
C LYS A 117 -8.86 13.41 7.85
N ARG A 118 -7.54 13.29 7.72
CA ARG A 118 -6.60 14.36 8.06
C ARG A 118 -5.69 14.75 6.88
N ASP A 119 -4.92 13.80 6.36
CA ASP A 119 -3.83 14.12 5.45
C ASP A 119 -4.36 14.55 4.07
N LEU A 120 -5.24 13.75 3.44
CA LEU A 120 -5.83 14.10 2.15
C LEU A 120 -6.71 15.38 2.21
N PRO A 121 -7.61 15.56 3.20
CA PRO A 121 -8.35 16.80 3.32
C PRO A 121 -7.46 18.04 3.47
N SER A 122 -6.40 17.93 4.26
CA SER A 122 -5.44 19.01 4.46
C SER A 122 -4.65 19.37 3.20
N LEU A 123 -4.24 18.36 2.40
CA LEU A 123 -3.42 18.54 1.20
C LEU A 123 -4.20 19.05 -0.01
N TYR A 124 -5.44 18.59 -0.16
CA TYR A 124 -6.26 18.80 -1.36
C TYR A 124 -7.52 19.62 -1.10
N ASN A 125 -7.67 20.22 0.09
CA ASN A 125 -8.84 21.01 0.49
C ASN A 125 -10.17 20.23 0.33
N ILE A 126 -10.16 18.93 0.66
CA ILE A 126 -11.33 18.08 0.57
C ILE A 126 -12.34 18.51 1.64
N ARG A 127 -13.55 18.87 1.20
CA ARG A 127 -14.61 19.38 2.09
C ARG A 127 -15.41 18.28 2.76
N ASN A 128 -15.51 17.12 2.12
CA ASN A 128 -16.34 16.01 2.60
C ASN A 128 -15.53 14.71 2.71
N ALA A 129 -14.91 14.51 3.87
CA ALA A 129 -14.13 13.31 4.16
C ALA A 129 -14.99 12.02 4.17
N THR A 130 -16.29 12.14 4.47
CA THR A 130 -17.21 10.99 4.46
C THR A 130 -17.44 10.46 3.03
N GLU A 131 -17.59 11.36 2.05
CA GLU A 131 -17.68 10.94 0.66
C GLU A 131 -16.38 10.32 0.16
N LEU A 132 -15.23 10.87 0.56
CA LEU A 132 -13.93 10.30 0.25
C LEU A 132 -13.80 8.87 0.83
N GLU A 133 -14.18 8.66 2.09
CA GLU A 133 -14.16 7.34 2.73
C GLU A 133 -15.09 6.34 1.99
N ARG A 134 -16.29 6.76 1.60
CA ARG A 134 -17.21 5.92 0.83
C ARG A 134 -16.64 5.50 -0.52
N ILE A 135 -16.01 6.43 -1.25
CA ILE A 135 -15.35 6.15 -2.53
C ILE A 135 -14.18 5.18 -2.29
N PHE A 136 -13.36 5.41 -1.28
CA PHE A 136 -12.24 4.53 -0.93
C PHE A 136 -12.71 3.10 -0.63
N LEU A 137 -13.73 2.93 0.22
CA LEU A 137 -14.28 1.61 0.55
C LEU A 137 -14.89 0.90 -0.67
N TYR A 138 -15.54 1.66 -1.54
CA TYR A 138 -16.04 1.11 -2.80
C TYR A 138 -14.89 0.58 -3.67
N LEU A 139 -13.83 1.37 -3.84
CA LEU A 139 -12.64 0.97 -4.62
C LEU A 139 -11.95 -0.26 -4.03
N CYS A 140 -11.89 -0.38 -2.71
CA CYS A 140 -11.37 -1.59 -2.06
C CYS A 140 -12.22 -2.83 -2.39
N ASN A 141 -13.55 -2.68 -2.46
CA ASN A 141 -14.47 -3.79 -2.74
C ASN A 141 -14.40 -4.27 -4.19
N VAL A 142 -14.21 -3.35 -5.15
CA VAL A 142 -14.15 -3.66 -6.58
C VAL A 142 -12.72 -3.79 -7.10
N SER A 143 -11.78 -4.08 -6.22
CA SER A 143 -10.38 -4.28 -6.57
C SER A 143 -10.23 -5.34 -7.65
N SER A 144 -9.49 -5.03 -8.72
CA SER A 144 -9.29 -5.86 -9.92
C SER A 144 -10.47 -5.87 -10.92
N GLU A 145 -11.50 -5.07 -10.74
CA GLU A 145 -12.58 -4.88 -11.72
C GLU A 145 -12.34 -3.65 -12.60
N ILE A 146 -13.02 -3.60 -13.74
CA ILE A 146 -13.07 -2.41 -14.57
C ILE A 146 -14.08 -1.46 -13.96
N ILE A 147 -13.63 -0.31 -13.48
CA ILE A 147 -14.47 0.72 -12.88
C ILE A 147 -14.67 1.91 -13.81
N SER A 148 -15.82 2.57 -13.70
CA SER A 148 -16.11 3.82 -14.37
C SER A 148 -16.65 4.84 -13.38
N ILE A 149 -16.45 6.12 -13.66
CA ILE A 149 -16.98 7.22 -12.82
C ILE A 149 -18.49 7.14 -12.71
N GLU A 150 -19.18 6.81 -13.82
CA GLU A 150 -20.63 6.58 -13.84
C GLU A 150 -21.04 5.42 -12.94
N GLY A 151 -20.30 4.32 -12.96
CA GLY A 151 -20.53 3.16 -12.09
C GLY A 151 -20.43 3.53 -10.62
N ILE A 152 -19.36 4.21 -10.23
CA ILE A 152 -19.15 4.68 -8.86
C ILE A 152 -20.26 5.63 -8.42
N THR A 153 -20.61 6.61 -9.25
CA THR A 153 -21.66 7.59 -8.95
C THR A 153 -23.03 6.93 -8.77
N LYS A 154 -23.32 5.89 -9.56
CA LYS A 154 -24.58 5.13 -9.47
C LYS A 154 -24.65 4.31 -8.20
N GLU A 155 -23.56 3.63 -7.82
CA GLU A 155 -23.50 2.79 -6.61
C GLU A 155 -23.48 3.66 -5.33
N LEU A 156 -22.77 4.78 -5.35
CA LEU A 156 -22.66 5.69 -4.22
C LEU A 156 -23.74 6.77 -4.27
N ASN A 157 -25.02 6.39 -4.14
CA ASN A 157 -26.14 7.32 -4.12
C ASN A 157 -25.85 8.58 -3.28
N GLY A 158 -26.03 9.76 -3.88
CA GLY A 158 -25.80 11.06 -3.24
C GLY A 158 -24.40 11.65 -3.42
N VAL A 159 -23.44 10.92 -4.02
CA VAL A 159 -22.14 11.46 -4.40
C VAL A 159 -22.21 11.98 -5.83
N SER A 160 -21.81 13.23 -6.06
CA SER A 160 -21.86 13.80 -7.39
C SER A 160 -20.75 13.25 -8.30
N ARG A 161 -20.99 13.20 -9.62
CA ARG A 161 -19.98 12.81 -10.60
C ARG A 161 -18.70 13.66 -10.45
N ILE A 162 -18.85 14.96 -10.27
CA ILE A 162 -17.72 15.89 -10.09
C ILE A 162 -16.90 15.55 -8.85
N THR A 163 -17.57 15.16 -7.76
CA THR A 163 -16.89 14.72 -6.54
C THR A 163 -16.08 13.47 -6.79
N VAL A 164 -16.66 12.47 -7.48
CA VAL A 164 -15.96 11.23 -7.83
C VAL A 164 -14.74 11.52 -8.71
N GLU A 165 -14.90 12.34 -9.76
CA GLU A 165 -13.81 12.75 -10.65
C GLU A 165 -12.65 13.41 -9.88
N ASN A 166 -12.97 14.31 -8.95
CA ASN A 166 -11.97 15.03 -8.16
C ASN A 166 -11.24 14.17 -7.14
N TYR A 167 -11.86 13.09 -6.65
CA TYR A 167 -11.27 12.24 -5.59
C TYR A 167 -10.51 11.04 -6.15
N ILE A 168 -10.66 10.72 -7.44
CA ILE A 168 -9.92 9.61 -8.10
C ILE A 168 -8.66 10.12 -8.83
N GLN A 169 -8.56 11.41 -9.16
CA GLN A 169 -7.36 12.01 -9.76
C GLN A 169 -6.22 12.14 -8.76
#